data_baace266ec4d9c18d7b1fa3461cad1cc
#
_entry.id   baace266ec4d9c18d7b1fa3461cad1cc
#
_cell.length_a   1.000
_cell.length_b   1.000
_cell.length_c   1.000
_cell.angle_alpha   90.00
_cell.angle_beta   90.00
_cell.angle_gamma   90.00
#
_symmetry.space_group_name_H-M   'P 1'
#
loop_
_entity.id
_entity.type
_entity.pdbx_description
1 polymer ?
#
loop_
_entity_poly.entity_id
_entity_poly.type
_entity_poly.pdbx_seq_one_letter_code
_entity_poly.pdbx_strand_id
1 'polypeptide(L)'
;MVELKELAKDDDRIIFTGFVQGQMLDELYSNAYIYTLPSDLEGMPLSLLEAMSYGNCCLVSDISECAEVVEDKALIFKKSDVKDLQEKLQDACDHPEMVIKMKNQAADFICEKYNWDEVVKETMKLYRRK
;
A
#
# COMPACT_ATOMS: atom_id res chain seq x y z
N MET A 1 7.68 17.22 4.83
CA MET A 1 7.71 17.42 3.35
C MET A 1 8.91 18.20 2.85
N VAL A 2 9.25 19.32 3.49
CA VAL A 2 10.41 20.13 3.08
C VAL A 2 11.71 19.33 3.13
N GLU A 3 11.88 18.53 4.18
CA GLU A 3 13.07 17.69 4.35
C GLU A 3 13.21 16.63 3.23
N LEU A 4 12.11 15.98 2.87
CA LEU A 4 12.12 14.98 1.80
C LEU A 4 12.40 15.63 0.44
N LYS A 5 11.83 16.81 0.18
CA LYS A 5 12.10 17.54 -1.06
C LYS A 5 13.55 17.94 -1.17
N GLU A 6 14.16 18.35 -0.06
CA GLU A 6 15.58 18.70 -0.03
C GLU A 6 16.47 17.49 -0.33
N LEU A 7 16.16 16.33 0.24
CA LEU A 7 16.90 15.10 -0.03
C LEU A 7 16.79 14.65 -1.49
N ALA A 8 15.66 14.92 -2.12
CA ALA A 8 15.35 14.46 -3.48
C ALA A 8 15.64 15.51 -4.57
N LYS A 9 16.10 16.70 -4.22
CA LYS A 9 16.21 17.84 -5.14
C LYS A 9 17.07 17.58 -6.37
N ASP A 10 18.06 16.71 -6.27
CA ASP A 10 18.98 16.40 -7.37
C ASP A 10 18.55 15.20 -8.21
N ASP A 11 17.38 14.60 -7.90
CA ASP A 11 16.86 13.46 -8.64
C ASP A 11 15.49 13.80 -9.22
N ASP A 12 15.46 14.13 -10.51
CA ASP A 12 14.24 14.53 -11.20
C ASP A 12 13.27 13.38 -11.48
N ARG A 13 13.65 12.14 -11.17
CA ARG A 13 12.77 10.98 -11.25
C ARG A 13 11.80 10.92 -10.06
N ILE A 14 12.13 11.63 -8.97
CA ILE A 14 11.28 11.67 -7.77
C ILE A 14 10.33 12.85 -7.90
N ILE A 15 9.03 12.55 -7.88
CA ILE A 15 7.96 13.53 -8.12
C ILE A 15 7.09 13.64 -6.87
N PHE A 16 6.92 14.85 -6.38
CA PHE A 16 6.02 15.16 -5.26
C PHE A 16 4.70 15.69 -5.84
N THR A 17 3.67 14.86 -5.80
CA THR A 17 2.37 15.20 -6.41
C THR A 17 1.52 16.14 -5.56
N GLY A 18 1.83 16.24 -4.25
CA GLY A 18 0.93 16.90 -3.32
C GLY A 18 -0.35 16.08 -3.13
N PHE A 19 -1.44 16.74 -2.72
CA PHE A 19 -2.72 16.07 -2.55
C PHE A 19 -3.32 15.71 -3.91
N VAL A 20 -3.66 14.43 -4.09
CA VAL A 20 -4.20 13.89 -5.33
C VAL A 20 -5.45 13.08 -5.03
N GLN A 21 -6.49 13.25 -5.87
CA GLN A 21 -7.72 12.47 -5.76
C GLN A 21 -8.35 12.27 -7.14
N GLY A 22 -9.43 11.48 -7.20
CA GLY A 22 -10.18 11.24 -8.41
C GLY A 22 -9.41 10.43 -9.44
N GLN A 23 -9.56 10.78 -10.71
CA GLN A 23 -8.99 10.05 -11.83
C GLN A 23 -7.46 9.96 -11.77
N MET A 24 -6.79 11.03 -11.37
CA MET A 24 -5.32 11.02 -11.27
C MET A 24 -4.83 10.00 -10.24
N LEU A 25 -5.50 9.91 -9.10
CA LEU A 25 -5.18 8.93 -8.06
C LEU A 25 -5.42 7.51 -8.58
N ASP A 26 -6.53 7.29 -9.26
CA ASP A 26 -6.85 5.99 -9.88
C ASP A 26 -5.77 5.57 -10.88
N GLU A 27 -5.30 6.50 -11.70
CA GLU A 27 -4.25 6.23 -12.68
C GLU A 27 -2.92 5.89 -12.01
N LEU A 28 -2.56 6.60 -10.92
CA LEU A 28 -1.34 6.30 -10.18
C LEU A 28 -1.39 4.90 -9.58
N TYR A 29 -2.49 4.52 -8.94
CA TYR A 29 -2.65 3.18 -8.39
C TYR A 29 -2.62 2.11 -9.48
N SER A 30 -3.31 2.35 -10.60
CA SER A 30 -3.42 1.36 -11.68
C SER A 30 -2.12 1.10 -12.40
N ASN A 31 -1.21 2.06 -12.44
CA ASN A 31 0.03 1.99 -13.22
C ASN A 31 1.29 1.84 -12.37
N ALA A 32 1.18 1.81 -11.05
CA ALA A 32 2.33 1.68 -10.18
C ALA A 32 2.98 0.30 -10.32
N TYR A 33 4.30 0.27 -10.35
CA TYR A 33 5.05 -0.99 -10.29
C TYR A 33 4.96 -1.62 -8.91
N ILE A 34 5.09 -0.78 -7.88
CA ILE A 34 4.99 -1.20 -6.49
C ILE A 34 4.42 -0.03 -5.67
N TYR A 35 3.62 -0.36 -4.67
CA TYR A 35 3.09 0.60 -3.70
C TYR A 35 3.83 0.42 -2.38
N THR A 36 4.39 1.49 -1.84
CA THR A 36 5.17 1.44 -0.60
C THR A 36 4.52 2.28 0.49
N LEU A 37 4.31 1.68 1.66
CA LEU A 37 3.77 2.36 2.84
C LEU A 37 4.73 2.17 4.02
N PRO A 38 5.71 3.07 4.18
CA PRO A 38 6.74 2.95 5.22
C PRO A 38 6.31 3.59 6.54
N SER A 39 5.16 3.22 7.06
CA SER A 39 4.59 3.82 8.27
C SER A 39 5.13 3.20 9.54
N ASP A 40 5.35 4.04 10.56
CA ASP A 40 5.70 3.59 11.90
C ASP A 40 4.47 3.35 12.76
N LEU A 41 3.37 4.02 12.43
CA LEU A 41 2.10 3.89 13.13
C LEU A 41 0.95 4.15 12.16
N GLU A 42 -0.01 3.25 12.15
CA GLU A 42 -1.23 3.39 11.37
C GLU A 42 -2.41 2.89 12.18
N GLY A 43 -3.56 3.54 12.01
CA GLY A 43 -4.83 2.98 12.47
C GLY A 43 -5.32 1.93 11.47
N MET A 44 -6.40 2.21 10.73
CA MET A 44 -6.80 1.37 9.61
C MET A 44 -6.09 1.88 8.34
N PRO A 45 -5.20 1.10 7.72
CA PRO A 45 -4.44 1.59 6.56
C PRO A 45 -5.27 1.56 5.28
N LEU A 46 -6.19 2.52 5.14
CA LEU A 46 -7.12 2.57 4.00
C LEU A 46 -6.41 2.69 2.66
N SER A 47 -5.32 3.45 2.59
CA SER A 47 -4.56 3.57 1.35
C SER A 47 -3.94 2.25 0.91
N LEU A 48 -3.56 1.41 1.87
CA LEU A 48 -3.06 0.07 1.58
C LEU A 48 -4.17 -0.82 1.02
N LEU A 49 -5.35 -0.76 1.61
CA LEU A 49 -6.52 -1.50 1.10
C LEU A 49 -6.83 -1.08 -0.33
N GLU A 50 -6.82 0.22 -0.60
CA GLU A 50 -7.05 0.74 -1.95
C GLU A 50 -5.98 0.25 -2.92
N ALA A 51 -4.70 0.35 -2.56
CA ALA A 51 -3.60 -0.09 -3.42
C ALA A 51 -3.73 -1.56 -3.79
N MET A 52 -4.05 -2.41 -2.82
CA MET A 52 -4.23 -3.83 -3.08
C MET A 52 -5.45 -4.12 -3.95
N SER A 53 -6.53 -3.36 -3.77
CA SER A 53 -7.73 -3.52 -4.58
C SER A 53 -7.51 -3.17 -6.06
N TYR A 54 -6.54 -2.30 -6.35
CA TYR A 54 -6.10 -2.01 -7.72
C TYR A 54 -5.13 -3.05 -8.30
N GLY A 55 -4.81 -4.07 -7.51
CA GLY A 55 -3.89 -5.12 -7.95
C GLY A 55 -2.43 -4.71 -7.88
N ASN A 56 -2.03 -3.97 -6.85
CA ASN A 56 -0.64 -3.57 -6.67
C ASN A 56 0.15 -4.58 -5.84
N CYS A 57 1.42 -4.73 -6.18
CA CYS A 57 2.41 -5.31 -5.28
C CYS A 57 2.71 -4.26 -4.22
N CYS A 58 2.52 -4.60 -2.96
CA CYS A 58 2.72 -3.67 -1.85
C CYS A 58 3.95 -4.01 -1.04
N LEU A 59 4.64 -2.99 -0.56
CA LEU A 59 5.76 -3.12 0.37
C LEU A 59 5.44 -2.27 1.60
N VAL A 60 5.28 -2.90 2.74
CA VAL A 60 4.82 -2.23 3.97
C VAL A 60 5.76 -2.52 5.13
N SER A 61 5.72 -1.65 6.15
CA SER A 61 6.45 -1.90 7.38
C SER A 61 5.78 -3.04 8.18
N ASP A 62 6.53 -3.64 9.07
CA ASP A 62 6.08 -4.79 9.86
C ASP A 62 5.21 -4.43 11.08
N ILE A 63 4.62 -3.24 11.10
CA ILE A 63 3.67 -2.87 12.14
C ILE A 63 2.44 -3.80 12.05
N SER A 64 1.85 -4.10 13.22
CA SER A 64 0.74 -5.08 13.27
C SER A 64 -0.44 -4.70 12.40
N GLU A 65 -0.77 -3.41 12.31
CA GLU A 65 -1.88 -2.90 11.51
C GLU A 65 -1.72 -3.23 10.02
N CYS A 66 -0.50 -3.12 9.50
CA CYS A 66 -0.21 -3.47 8.11
C CYS A 66 -0.06 -4.97 7.91
N ALA A 67 0.65 -5.65 8.83
CA ALA A 67 0.88 -7.08 8.74
C ALA A 67 -0.43 -7.89 8.77
N GLU A 68 -1.38 -7.47 9.59
CA GLU A 68 -2.70 -8.11 9.67
C GLU A 68 -3.50 -7.96 8.38
N VAL A 69 -3.34 -6.83 7.69
CA VAL A 69 -4.03 -6.58 6.42
C VAL A 69 -3.46 -7.46 5.31
N VAL A 70 -2.15 -7.49 5.16
CA VAL A 70 -1.52 -8.10 3.99
C VAL A 70 -1.21 -9.59 4.14
N GLU A 71 -1.05 -10.07 5.36
CA GLU A 71 -0.63 -11.44 5.68
C GLU A 71 0.64 -11.79 4.87
N ASP A 72 0.58 -12.79 3.98
CA ASP A 72 1.71 -13.17 3.13
C ASP A 72 1.60 -12.64 1.68
N LYS A 73 0.65 -11.75 1.41
CA LYS A 73 0.35 -11.27 0.05
C LYS A 73 1.05 -9.95 -0.32
N ALA A 74 1.95 -9.49 0.53
CA ALA A 74 2.77 -8.31 0.26
C ALA A 74 4.16 -8.49 0.82
N LEU A 75 5.07 -7.63 0.39
CA LEU A 75 6.42 -7.59 0.92
C LEU A 75 6.41 -6.79 2.23
N ILE A 76 7.19 -7.23 3.20
CA ILE A 76 7.27 -6.59 4.51
C ILE A 76 8.74 -6.29 4.83
N PHE A 77 9.00 -5.06 5.29
CA PHE A 77 10.32 -4.68 5.77
C PHE A 77 10.24 -4.30 7.25
N LYS A 78 11.39 -4.33 7.91
CA LYS A 78 11.47 -4.02 9.33
C LYS A 78 11.22 -2.53 9.57
N LYS A 79 10.27 -2.23 10.46
CA LYS A 79 9.90 -0.87 10.83
C LYS A 79 11.12 -0.03 11.19
N SER A 80 11.18 1.19 10.64
CA SER A 80 12.26 2.17 10.88
C SER A 80 13.64 1.71 10.41
N ASP A 81 13.72 0.65 9.61
CA ASP A 81 14.98 0.15 9.07
C ASP A 81 15.09 0.53 7.59
N VAL A 82 15.76 1.66 7.32
CA VAL A 82 15.96 2.19 5.96
C VAL A 82 16.72 1.20 5.09
N LYS A 83 17.69 0.51 5.66
CA LYS A 83 18.49 -0.45 4.91
C LYS A 83 17.66 -1.64 4.46
N ASP A 84 16.79 -2.16 5.35
CA ASP A 84 15.90 -3.28 5.00
C ASP A 84 14.89 -2.84 3.93
N LEU A 85 14.35 -1.64 4.04
CA LEU A 85 13.47 -1.06 3.02
C LEU A 85 14.18 -1.00 1.67
N GLN A 86 15.41 -0.52 1.65
CA GLN A 86 16.22 -0.43 0.43
C GLN A 86 16.44 -1.82 -0.18
N GLU A 87 16.77 -2.81 0.63
CA GLU A 87 16.99 -4.18 0.18
C GLU A 87 15.72 -4.77 -0.43
N LYS A 88 14.56 -4.57 0.20
CA LYS A 88 13.27 -5.04 -0.32
C LYS A 88 12.90 -4.38 -1.65
N LEU A 89 13.13 -3.07 -1.77
CA LEU A 89 12.90 -2.36 -3.03
C LEU A 89 13.81 -2.88 -4.13
N GLN A 90 15.08 -3.12 -3.81
CA GLN A 90 16.04 -3.66 -4.78
C GLN A 90 15.63 -5.08 -5.21
N ASP A 91 15.22 -5.92 -4.28
CA ASP A 91 14.74 -7.26 -4.57
C ASP A 91 13.53 -7.23 -5.51
N ALA A 92 12.62 -6.29 -5.31
CA ALA A 92 11.45 -6.15 -6.19
C ALA A 92 11.86 -5.76 -7.61
N CYS A 93 12.87 -4.89 -7.75
CA CYS A 93 13.40 -4.52 -9.05
C CYS A 93 14.13 -5.68 -9.74
N ASP A 94 14.83 -6.50 -8.96
CA ASP A 94 15.62 -7.62 -9.49
C ASP A 94 14.76 -8.85 -9.81
N HIS A 95 13.54 -8.95 -9.24
CA HIS A 95 12.66 -10.11 -9.38
C HIS A 95 11.26 -9.69 -9.85
N PRO A 96 11.14 -9.24 -11.13
CA PRO A 96 9.83 -8.79 -11.63
C PRO A 96 8.75 -9.87 -11.63
N GLU A 97 9.13 -11.14 -11.73
CA GLU A 97 8.19 -12.26 -11.66
C GLU A 97 7.49 -12.34 -10.30
N MET A 98 8.20 -12.03 -9.23
CA MET A 98 7.63 -11.98 -7.88
C MET A 98 6.60 -10.84 -7.76
N VAL A 99 6.94 -9.68 -8.31
CA VAL A 99 6.06 -8.51 -8.31
C VAL A 99 4.77 -8.81 -9.08
N ILE A 100 4.89 -9.41 -10.25
CA ILE A 100 3.73 -9.78 -11.08
C ILE A 100 2.84 -10.78 -10.36
N LYS A 101 3.42 -11.76 -9.70
CA LYS A 101 2.68 -12.76 -8.92
C LYS A 101 1.87 -12.09 -7.81
N MET A 102 2.48 -11.17 -7.08
CA MET A 102 1.80 -10.44 -6.00
C MET A 102 0.70 -9.54 -6.54
N LYS A 103 0.92 -8.87 -7.68
CA LYS A 103 -0.11 -8.07 -8.33
C LYS A 103 -1.32 -8.91 -8.69
N ASN A 104 -1.11 -10.10 -9.23
CA ASN A 104 -2.20 -10.99 -9.65
C ASN A 104 -3.02 -11.53 -8.48
N GLN A 105 -2.46 -11.56 -7.29
CA GLN A 105 -3.13 -12.09 -6.09
C GLN A 105 -3.79 -11.00 -5.23
N ALA A 106 -3.28 -9.76 -5.30
CA ALA A 106 -3.63 -8.72 -4.34
C ALA A 106 -5.11 -8.35 -4.32
N ALA A 107 -5.70 -8.10 -5.49
CA ALA A 107 -7.09 -7.65 -5.57
C ALA A 107 -8.05 -8.71 -5.04
N ASP A 108 -7.91 -9.95 -5.48
CA ASP A 108 -8.78 -11.04 -5.04
C ASP A 108 -8.65 -11.29 -3.55
N PHE A 109 -7.42 -11.31 -3.05
CA PHE A 109 -7.14 -11.50 -1.62
C PHE A 109 -7.81 -10.44 -0.77
N ILE A 110 -7.63 -9.15 -1.11
CA ILE A 110 -8.12 -8.08 -0.26
C ILE A 110 -9.63 -7.94 -0.34
N CYS A 111 -10.22 -8.20 -1.50
CA CYS A 111 -11.67 -8.14 -1.68
C CYS A 111 -12.38 -9.29 -0.94
N GLU A 112 -11.77 -10.46 -0.83
CA GLU A 112 -12.29 -11.56 -0.03
C GLU A 112 -12.17 -11.28 1.46
N LYS A 113 -11.01 -10.78 1.89
CA LYS A 113 -10.74 -10.51 3.30
C LYS A 113 -11.61 -9.38 3.85
N TYR A 114 -11.79 -8.32 3.06
CA TYR A 114 -12.56 -7.14 3.45
C TYR A 114 -13.70 -6.95 2.47
N ASN A 115 -14.81 -7.65 2.74
CA ASN A 115 -16.01 -7.55 1.93
C ASN A 115 -16.74 -6.24 2.26
N TRP A 116 -16.70 -5.29 1.34
CA TRP A 116 -17.32 -3.97 1.55
C TRP A 116 -18.81 -4.05 1.80
N ASP A 117 -19.52 -5.01 1.17
CA ASP A 117 -20.95 -5.22 1.40
C ASP A 117 -21.19 -5.61 2.86
N GLU A 118 -20.35 -6.47 3.41
CA GLU A 118 -20.43 -6.88 4.82
C GLU A 118 -20.13 -5.69 5.74
N VAL A 119 -19.12 -4.89 5.42
CA VAL A 119 -18.77 -3.71 6.19
C VAL A 119 -19.93 -2.73 6.22
N VAL A 120 -20.55 -2.47 5.08
CA VAL A 120 -21.72 -1.59 4.98
C VAL A 120 -22.89 -2.12 5.80
N LYS A 121 -23.17 -3.41 5.71
CA LYS A 121 -24.25 -4.04 6.49
C LYS A 121 -24.02 -3.90 8.00
N GLU A 122 -22.81 -4.15 8.46
CA GLU A 122 -22.49 -4.00 9.89
C GLU A 122 -22.61 -2.55 10.34
N THR A 123 -22.16 -1.62 9.53
CA THR A 123 -22.25 -0.19 9.81
C THR A 123 -23.71 0.25 9.90
N MET A 124 -24.55 -0.19 8.98
CA MET A 124 -25.99 0.12 8.97
C MET A 124 -26.70 -0.45 10.19
N LYS A 125 -26.32 -1.65 10.63
CA LYS A 125 -26.88 -2.23 11.86
C LYS A 125 -26.59 -1.35 13.07
N LEU A 126 -25.40 -0.80 13.17
CA LEU A 126 -25.04 0.12 14.24
C LEU A 126 -25.93 1.37 14.24
N TYR A 127 -26.19 1.93 13.08
CA TYR A 127 -27.08 3.09 12.96
C TYR A 127 -28.52 2.76 13.30
N ARG A 128 -29.01 1.58 12.94
CA ARG A 128 -30.38 1.15 13.22
C ARG A 128 -30.66 0.90 14.69
N ARG A 129 -29.63 0.60 15.48
CA ARG A 129 -29.77 0.37 16.92
C ARG A 129 -29.97 1.67 17.71
N LYS A 130 -29.76 2.78 17.09
CA LYS A 130 -30.05 4.09 17.68
C LYS A 130 -31.49 4.47 17.44
#